data_3f948415c60cb46bde4897db0cd8423b
#
_entry.id   3f948415c60cb46bde4897db0cd8423b
#
_cell.length_a   1.000
_cell.length_b   1.000
_cell.length_c   1.000
_cell.angle_alpha   90.00
_cell.angle_beta   90.00
_cell.angle_gamma   90.00
#
_symmetry.space_group_name_H-M   'P 1'
#
loop_
_entity.id
_entity.type
_entity.pdbx_description
1 polymer ?
#
loop_
_entity_poly.entity_id
_entity_poly.type
_entity_poly.pdbx_seq_one_letter_code
_entity_poly.pdbx_strand_id
1 'polypeptide(L)'
;MATTMEIINATELRLRAKLPGLAVEYFPEKPGDYRLNHPKGALLISYAGSRYDETKDISYVAQPRALRLAITVMMRQLHGRNGAVEAVDLVRRALLGWRPPDCRKAQITADKYLGETAGIWQYAVDFTAQSMVVEDTEVNTEEPLTQVTYEESDT
;
A
#
# COMPACT_ATOMS: atom_id res chain seq x y z
N MET A 1 -6.34 14.11 -2.74
CA MET A 1 -5.62 13.17 -1.86
C MET A 1 -6.05 11.75 -2.20
N ALA A 2 -5.08 10.89 -2.44
CA ALA A 2 -5.40 9.51 -2.84
C ALA A 2 -5.84 8.68 -1.64
N THR A 3 -6.84 7.83 -1.84
CA THR A 3 -7.26 6.88 -0.83
C THR A 3 -6.29 5.70 -0.77
N THR A 4 -6.38 4.93 0.31
CA THR A 4 -5.55 3.72 0.44
C THR A 4 -5.81 2.75 -0.71
N MET A 5 -7.07 2.57 -1.10
CA MET A 5 -7.38 1.67 -2.23
C MET A 5 -6.82 2.18 -3.55
N GLU A 6 -6.81 3.49 -3.77
CA GLU A 6 -6.20 4.03 -4.98
C GLU A 6 -4.70 3.75 -5.03
N ILE A 7 -4.04 3.81 -3.87
CA ILE A 7 -2.62 3.51 -3.78
C ILE A 7 -2.36 2.02 -4.00
N ILE A 8 -3.22 1.16 -3.44
CA ILE A 8 -3.13 -0.29 -3.66
C ILE A 8 -3.32 -0.62 -5.14
N ASN A 9 -4.32 0.00 -5.77
CA ASN A 9 -4.60 -0.24 -7.19
C ASN A 9 -3.44 0.23 -8.07
N ALA A 10 -2.83 1.36 -7.74
CA ALA A 10 -1.67 1.85 -8.48
C ALA A 10 -0.47 0.91 -8.31
N THR A 11 -0.31 0.34 -7.12
CA THR A 11 0.75 -0.63 -6.85
C THR A 11 0.54 -1.88 -7.70
N GLU A 12 -0.71 -2.32 -7.80
CA GLU A 12 -1.05 -3.47 -8.63
C GLU A 12 -0.66 -3.23 -10.09
N LEU A 13 -1.01 -2.07 -10.63
CA LEU A 13 -0.67 -1.71 -12.00
C LEU A 13 0.84 -1.64 -12.20
N ARG A 14 1.55 -1.07 -11.23
CA ARG A 14 3.00 -0.95 -11.30
C ARG A 14 3.66 -2.32 -11.35
N LEU A 15 3.24 -3.23 -10.48
CA LEU A 15 3.81 -4.56 -10.43
C LEU A 15 3.47 -5.36 -11.68
N ARG A 16 2.24 -5.22 -12.21
CA ARG A 16 1.88 -5.89 -13.47
C ARG A 16 2.73 -5.42 -14.62
N ALA A 17 3.02 -4.13 -14.67
CA ALA A 17 3.85 -3.57 -15.74
C ALA A 17 5.29 -4.04 -15.65
N LYS A 18 5.83 -4.17 -14.44
CA LYS A 18 7.23 -4.51 -14.25
C LYS A 18 7.50 -6.01 -14.17
N LEU A 19 6.51 -6.80 -13.73
CA LEU A 19 6.64 -8.25 -13.61
C LEU A 19 5.48 -8.93 -14.33
N PRO A 20 5.40 -8.79 -15.67
CA PRO A 20 4.24 -9.34 -16.41
C PRO A 20 4.16 -10.85 -16.40
N GLY A 21 5.23 -11.54 -16.02
CA GLY A 21 5.24 -13.00 -15.97
C GLY A 21 4.61 -13.58 -14.71
N LEU A 22 4.13 -12.77 -13.78
CA LEU A 22 3.54 -13.23 -12.53
C LEU A 22 2.11 -12.71 -12.41
N ALA A 23 1.28 -13.44 -11.67
CA ALA A 23 -0.04 -12.95 -11.30
C ALA A 23 0.14 -11.87 -10.23
N VAL A 24 -0.68 -10.80 -10.30
CA VAL A 24 -0.67 -9.75 -9.30
C VAL A 24 -2.10 -9.58 -8.82
N GLU A 25 -2.32 -9.77 -7.52
CA GLU A 25 -3.65 -9.81 -6.95
C GLU A 25 -3.67 -9.11 -5.61
N TYR A 26 -4.86 -8.78 -5.13
CA TYR A 26 -5.03 -8.37 -3.74
C TYR A 26 -4.77 -9.55 -2.83
N PHE A 27 -4.26 -9.28 -1.64
CA PHE A 27 -4.13 -10.32 -0.63
C PHE A 27 -5.54 -10.88 -0.34
N PRO A 28 -5.72 -12.21 -0.32
CA PRO A 28 -7.06 -12.80 -0.20
C PRO A 28 -7.66 -12.55 1.16
N GLU A 29 -8.99 -12.37 1.19
CA GLU A 29 -9.71 -12.15 2.45
C GLU A 29 -9.71 -13.42 3.31
N LYS A 30 -9.59 -14.59 2.68
CA LYS A 30 -9.49 -15.86 3.38
C LYS A 30 -8.20 -16.55 2.97
N PRO A 31 -7.07 -16.16 3.60
CA PRO A 31 -5.76 -16.70 3.16
C PRO A 31 -5.66 -18.22 3.22
N GLY A 32 -6.35 -18.86 4.16
CA GLY A 32 -6.31 -20.31 4.28
C GLY A 32 -6.93 -21.04 3.10
N ASP A 33 -7.81 -20.37 2.36
CA ASP A 33 -8.48 -20.95 1.20
C ASP A 33 -7.79 -20.60 -0.11
N TYR A 34 -6.76 -19.78 -0.06
CA TYR A 34 -6.10 -19.33 -1.27
C TYR A 34 -5.38 -20.49 -1.97
N ARG A 35 -5.49 -20.51 -3.29
CA ARG A 35 -4.77 -21.47 -4.13
C ARG A 35 -4.02 -20.72 -5.20
N LEU A 36 -2.70 -20.98 -5.28
CA LEU A 36 -1.90 -20.38 -6.33
C LEU A 36 -2.28 -20.99 -7.66
N ASN A 37 -2.82 -20.13 -8.54
CA ASN A 37 -3.34 -20.57 -9.84
C ASN A 37 -2.52 -20.00 -10.98
N HIS A 38 -1.19 -20.06 -10.85
CA HIS A 38 -0.28 -19.55 -11.86
C HIS A 38 0.92 -20.49 -11.95
N PRO A 39 1.43 -20.78 -13.17
CA PRO A 39 2.53 -21.75 -13.32
C PRO A 39 3.82 -21.32 -12.66
N LYS A 40 4.08 -20.01 -12.51
CA LYS A 40 5.33 -19.53 -11.92
C LYS A 40 5.13 -18.99 -10.51
N GLY A 41 4.13 -18.17 -10.30
CA GLY A 41 3.90 -17.58 -9.01
C GLY A 41 2.99 -16.39 -9.04
N ALA A 42 2.84 -15.74 -7.88
CA ALA A 42 1.94 -14.61 -7.72
C ALA A 42 2.51 -13.61 -6.72
N LEU A 43 2.08 -12.38 -6.87
CA LEU A 43 2.36 -11.29 -5.93
C LEU A 43 1.02 -10.85 -5.34
N LEU A 44 0.94 -10.85 -4.02
CA LEU A 44 -0.29 -10.49 -3.30
C LEU A 44 -0.05 -9.20 -2.54
N ILE A 45 -0.92 -8.21 -2.75
CA ILE A 45 -0.75 -6.88 -2.17
C ILE A 45 -1.66 -6.73 -0.98
N SER A 46 -1.10 -6.33 0.18
CA SER A 46 -1.90 -6.07 1.37
C SER A 46 -1.49 -4.74 2.00
N TYR A 47 -2.46 -4.11 2.64
CA TYR A 47 -2.23 -2.89 3.40
C TYR A 47 -1.82 -3.28 4.82
N ALA A 48 -0.61 -2.88 5.22
CA ALA A 48 -0.06 -3.27 6.51
C ALA A 48 -0.32 -2.23 7.60
N GLY A 49 -0.91 -1.09 7.25
CA GLY A 49 -1.21 -0.03 8.20
C GLY A 49 -0.41 1.23 7.90
N SER A 50 -0.66 2.26 8.68
CA SER A 50 0.02 3.54 8.54
C SER A 50 0.46 4.05 9.89
N ARG A 51 1.49 4.88 9.87
CA ARG A 51 1.89 5.65 11.03
C ARG A 51 1.70 7.12 10.68
N TYR A 52 1.23 7.89 11.66
CA TYR A 52 0.92 9.30 11.47
C TYR A 52 1.77 10.13 12.41
N ASP A 53 2.32 11.23 11.90
CA ASP A 53 3.02 12.20 12.72
C ASP A 53 2.06 13.33 13.10
N GLU A 54 2.51 14.21 13.99
CA GLU A 54 1.69 15.32 14.44
C GLU A 54 1.41 16.29 13.31
N THR A 55 0.31 17.03 13.44
CA THR A 55 -0.08 18.03 12.46
C THR A 55 1.02 19.07 12.27
N LYS A 56 1.20 19.52 11.03
CA LYS A 56 2.20 20.50 10.66
C LYS A 56 1.66 21.92 10.65
N ASP A 57 0.35 22.07 10.79
CA ASP A 57 -0.29 23.37 10.67
C ASP A 57 -1.16 23.63 11.88
N ILE A 58 -1.25 24.90 12.30
CA ILE A 58 -2.04 25.28 13.46
C ILE A 58 -3.44 25.75 13.09
N SER A 59 -3.68 26.07 11.82
CA SER A 59 -4.99 26.56 11.39
C SER A 59 -5.93 25.44 10.94
N TYR A 60 -5.39 24.28 10.59
CA TYR A 60 -6.18 23.11 10.22
C TYR A 60 -5.32 21.88 10.49
N VAL A 61 -5.96 20.71 10.54
CA VAL A 61 -5.25 19.47 10.83
C VAL A 61 -4.74 18.86 9.53
N ALA A 62 -3.43 18.76 9.40
CA ALA A 62 -2.78 18.08 8.29
C ALA A 62 -1.61 17.29 8.86
N GLN A 63 -1.65 15.97 8.65
CA GLN A 63 -0.67 15.08 9.26
C GLN A 63 0.11 14.30 8.20
N PRO A 64 1.44 14.22 8.36
CA PRO A 64 2.21 13.28 7.55
C PRO A 64 1.77 11.85 7.85
N ARG A 65 1.65 11.07 6.80
CA ARG A 65 1.24 9.67 6.90
C ARG A 65 2.29 8.80 6.24
N ALA A 66 2.83 7.84 6.99
CA ALA A 66 3.72 6.82 6.45
C ALA A 66 2.88 5.58 6.21
N LEU A 67 2.48 5.38 4.96
CA LEU A 67 1.63 4.25 4.56
C LEU A 67 2.51 3.05 4.25
N ARG A 68 2.17 1.89 4.81
CA ARG A 68 2.92 0.66 4.60
C ARG A 68 2.09 -0.36 3.85
N LEU A 69 2.69 -0.92 2.80
CA LEU A 69 2.11 -2.04 2.06
C LEU A 69 3.09 -3.20 2.09
N ALA A 70 2.55 -4.40 2.05
CA ALA A 70 3.33 -5.62 1.99
C ALA A 70 2.99 -6.36 0.71
N ILE A 71 4.04 -6.82 0.01
CA ILE A 71 3.89 -7.65 -1.17
C ILE A 71 4.30 -9.06 -0.77
N THR A 72 3.34 -9.98 -0.76
CA THR A 72 3.65 -11.39 -0.52
C THR A 72 4.02 -12.03 -1.84
N VAL A 73 5.24 -12.54 -1.89
CA VAL A 73 5.78 -13.23 -3.07
C VAL A 73 5.56 -14.72 -2.87
N MET A 74 4.84 -15.36 -3.79
CA MET A 74 4.57 -16.79 -3.73
C MET A 74 5.05 -17.43 -5.03
N MET A 75 6.12 -18.23 -4.94
CA MET A 75 6.75 -18.81 -6.11
C MET A 75 6.88 -20.33 -5.96
N ARG A 76 6.79 -21.03 -7.08
CA ARG A 76 6.92 -22.49 -7.09
C ARG A 76 8.37 -22.95 -7.07
N GLN A 77 9.31 -22.02 -7.16
CA GLN A 77 10.74 -22.31 -7.20
C GLN A 77 11.43 -21.34 -6.25
N LEU A 78 12.50 -21.78 -5.58
CA LEU A 78 13.20 -20.92 -4.62
C LEU A 78 14.32 -20.13 -5.28
N HIS A 79 15.19 -20.82 -6.01
CA HIS A 79 16.40 -20.23 -6.56
C HIS A 79 16.33 -20.13 -8.09
N GLY A 80 17.21 -19.30 -8.66
CA GLY A 80 17.39 -19.20 -10.08
C GLY A 80 16.29 -18.38 -10.75
N ARG A 81 16.22 -18.51 -12.07
CA ARG A 81 15.20 -17.80 -12.85
C ARG A 81 13.82 -18.30 -12.43
N ASN A 82 12.91 -17.36 -12.23
CA ASN A 82 11.54 -17.61 -11.75
C ASN A 82 11.51 -18.13 -10.31
N GLY A 83 12.60 -17.93 -9.55
CA GLY A 83 12.64 -18.31 -8.16
C GLY A 83 12.16 -17.18 -7.24
N ALA A 84 11.85 -17.54 -6.00
CA ALA A 84 11.35 -16.58 -5.02
C ALA A 84 12.41 -15.51 -4.69
N VAL A 85 13.68 -15.91 -4.59
CA VAL A 85 14.75 -14.96 -4.27
C VAL A 85 14.90 -13.92 -5.38
N GLU A 86 14.86 -14.35 -6.64
CA GLU A 86 14.89 -13.42 -7.75
C GLU A 86 13.67 -12.52 -7.77
N ALA A 87 12.49 -13.09 -7.47
CA ALA A 87 11.25 -12.32 -7.47
C ALA A 87 11.29 -11.21 -6.42
N VAL A 88 11.89 -11.46 -5.25
CA VAL A 88 12.06 -10.43 -4.22
C VAL A 88 12.87 -9.26 -4.79
N ASP A 89 13.97 -9.55 -5.48
CA ASP A 89 14.80 -8.51 -6.10
C ASP A 89 14.02 -7.72 -7.16
N LEU A 90 13.21 -8.39 -7.96
CA LEU A 90 12.43 -7.73 -8.99
C LEU A 90 11.34 -6.84 -8.41
N VAL A 91 10.68 -7.30 -7.34
CA VAL A 91 9.68 -6.50 -6.65
C VAL A 91 10.33 -5.25 -6.06
N ARG A 92 11.47 -5.41 -5.39
CA ARG A 92 12.20 -4.29 -4.82
C ARG A 92 12.57 -3.29 -5.91
N ARG A 93 13.08 -3.77 -7.05
CA ARG A 93 13.46 -2.90 -8.16
C ARG A 93 12.27 -2.16 -8.75
N ALA A 94 11.10 -2.80 -8.77
CA ALA A 94 9.89 -2.20 -9.31
C ALA A 94 9.38 -1.07 -8.43
N LEU A 95 9.54 -1.19 -7.10
CA LEU A 95 8.92 -0.29 -6.15
C LEU A 95 9.86 0.77 -5.57
N LEU A 96 11.14 0.45 -5.44
CA LEU A 96 12.09 1.39 -4.84
C LEU A 96 12.18 2.65 -5.70
N GLY A 97 11.85 3.78 -5.12
CA GLY A 97 11.90 5.07 -5.81
C GLY A 97 10.70 5.36 -6.70
N TRP A 98 9.77 4.43 -6.84
CA TRP A 98 8.52 4.69 -7.55
C TRP A 98 7.63 5.59 -6.70
N ARG A 99 6.88 6.46 -7.37
CA ARG A 99 6.00 7.41 -6.67
C ARG A 99 4.54 6.97 -6.80
N PRO A 100 3.94 6.44 -5.71
CA PRO A 100 2.49 6.18 -5.72
C PRO A 100 1.70 7.50 -5.81
N PRO A 101 0.40 7.45 -6.15
CA PRO A 101 -0.42 8.66 -6.23
C PRO A 101 -0.39 9.45 -4.93
N ASP A 102 -0.15 10.76 -5.05
CA ASP A 102 -0.11 11.71 -3.92
C ASP A 102 0.87 11.33 -2.83
N CYS A 103 1.90 10.57 -3.18
CA CYS A 103 2.93 10.15 -2.24
C CYS A 103 4.30 10.60 -2.71
N ARG A 104 5.26 10.58 -1.79
CA ARG A 104 6.66 10.69 -2.14
C ARG A 104 7.15 9.34 -2.68
N LYS A 105 8.39 9.29 -3.14
CA LYS A 105 8.97 8.06 -3.68
C LYS A 105 8.98 6.96 -2.63
N ALA A 106 8.60 5.77 -3.04
CA ALA A 106 8.52 4.62 -2.15
C ALA A 106 9.90 4.15 -1.72
N GLN A 107 9.97 3.68 -0.49
CA GLN A 107 11.18 3.11 0.10
C GLN A 107 10.88 1.71 0.59
N ILE A 108 11.85 0.82 0.43
CA ILE A 108 11.74 -0.54 0.92
C ILE A 108 12.16 -0.54 2.39
N THR A 109 11.34 -1.15 3.24
CA THR A 109 11.63 -1.18 4.68
C THR A 109 12.16 -2.53 5.14
N ALA A 110 11.73 -3.63 4.51
CA ALA A 110 12.19 -4.96 4.88
C ALA A 110 11.78 -5.97 3.82
N ASP A 111 12.51 -7.07 3.76
CA ASP A 111 12.00 -8.28 3.14
C ASP A 111 12.33 -9.44 4.07
N LYS A 112 11.51 -10.49 4.03
CA LYS A 112 11.71 -11.61 4.94
C LYS A 112 11.10 -12.88 4.37
N TYR A 113 11.71 -14.00 4.75
CA TYR A 113 11.23 -15.31 4.40
C TYR A 113 10.02 -15.67 5.28
N LEU A 114 8.94 -16.13 4.66
CA LEU A 114 7.73 -16.51 5.38
C LEU A 114 7.55 -18.01 5.51
N GLY A 115 8.21 -18.79 4.67
CA GLY A 115 8.11 -20.25 4.76
C GLY A 115 7.82 -20.89 3.42
N GLU A 116 7.65 -22.20 3.46
CA GLU A 116 7.33 -23.01 2.29
C GLU A 116 6.19 -23.94 2.65
N THR A 117 5.19 -24.05 1.78
CA THR A 117 4.05 -24.94 1.98
C THR A 117 3.66 -25.52 0.64
N ALA A 118 3.63 -26.86 0.55
CA ALA A 118 3.19 -27.57 -0.64
C ALA A 118 3.97 -27.13 -1.90
N GLY A 119 5.27 -26.91 -1.75
CA GLY A 119 6.13 -26.55 -2.87
C GLY A 119 6.08 -25.09 -3.26
N ILE A 120 5.42 -24.25 -2.45
CA ILE A 120 5.32 -22.80 -2.71
C ILE A 120 6.15 -22.06 -1.68
N TRP A 121 7.15 -21.32 -2.18
CA TRP A 121 8.07 -20.54 -1.36
C TRP A 121 7.55 -19.14 -1.19
N GLN A 122 7.52 -18.61 0.03
CA GLN A 122 6.90 -17.34 0.32
C GLN A 122 7.86 -16.36 0.98
N TYR A 123 7.86 -15.13 0.47
CA TYR A 123 8.58 -14.00 1.06
C TYR A 123 7.62 -12.81 1.14
N ALA A 124 7.92 -11.88 2.04
CA ALA A 124 7.22 -10.61 2.09
C ALA A 124 8.21 -9.50 1.79
N VAL A 125 7.81 -8.56 0.93
CA VAL A 125 8.57 -7.33 0.70
C VAL A 125 7.70 -6.19 1.20
N ASP A 126 8.18 -5.47 2.21
CA ASP A 126 7.46 -4.35 2.80
C ASP A 126 8.00 -3.05 2.25
N PHE A 127 7.11 -2.15 1.87
CA PHE A 127 7.52 -0.83 1.45
C PHE A 127 6.64 0.23 2.07
N THR A 128 7.17 1.44 2.14
CA THR A 128 6.46 2.58 2.71
C THR A 128 6.49 3.74 1.74
N ALA A 129 5.43 4.54 1.78
CA ALA A 129 5.34 5.78 1.03
C ALA A 129 4.76 6.85 1.93
N GLN A 130 5.31 8.06 1.81
CA GLN A 130 4.89 9.20 2.63
C GLN A 130 3.83 9.98 1.89
N SER A 131 2.74 10.29 2.58
CA SER A 131 1.70 11.16 2.04
C SER A 131 1.23 12.10 3.14
N MET A 132 0.18 12.86 2.86
CA MET A 132 -0.38 13.82 3.80
C MET A 132 -1.87 13.57 3.89
N VAL A 133 -2.42 13.54 5.10
CA VAL A 133 -3.86 13.52 5.29
C VAL A 133 -4.28 14.86 5.87
N VAL A 134 -5.40 15.37 5.38
CA VAL A 134 -5.88 16.70 5.71
C VAL A 134 -7.33 16.58 6.15
N GLU A 135 -7.69 17.37 7.17
CA GLU A 135 -9.06 17.33 7.65
C GLU A 135 -10.05 17.69 6.55
N ASP A 136 -11.28 17.24 6.70
CA ASP A 136 -12.35 17.50 5.76
C ASP A 136 -12.86 18.91 5.98
N THR A 137 -12.39 19.85 5.13
CA THR A 137 -12.77 21.26 5.27
C THR A 137 -14.19 21.53 4.83
N GLU A 138 -14.78 20.63 4.08
CA GLU A 138 -16.15 20.82 3.62
C GLU A 138 -17.12 20.83 4.80
N VAL A 139 -16.90 19.98 5.79
CA VAL A 139 -17.69 19.94 6.99
C VAL A 139 -17.61 21.23 7.75
N ASN A 140 -16.42 21.84 7.78
CA ASN A 140 -16.17 23.05 8.57
C ASN A 140 -16.79 24.28 7.92
N THR A 141 -16.95 24.32 6.61
CA THR A 141 -17.49 25.48 5.94
C THR A 141 -18.99 25.58 6.04
N GLU A 142 -19.66 24.54 6.40
CA GLU A 142 -21.12 24.53 6.50
C GLU A 142 -21.65 25.07 7.79
N GLU A 143 -20.84 25.31 8.68
CA GLU A 143 -21.33 25.85 9.89
C GLU A 143 -21.48 27.24 9.83
N PRO A 144 -21.62 27.56 9.85
CA PRO A 144 -21.84 28.69 10.00
C PRO A 144 -22.25 29.39 10.16
N LEU A 145 -22.13 29.16 10.03
CA LEU A 145 -22.63 29.92 10.05
C LEU A 145 -23.15 30.11 10.45
N THR A 146 -23.24 29.69 10.36
CA THR A 146 -23.95 30.14 10.64
C THR A 146 -24.17 30.15 11.27
N GLN A 147 -24.13 29.87 11.30
CA GLN A 147 -24.56 30.42 11.79
C GLN A 147 -24.69 30.64 12.39
N VAL A 148 -24.59 30.51 12.34
CA VAL A 148 -25.01 31.28 12.84
C VAL A 148 -25.30 31.37 13.24
N THR A 149 -25.30 31.24 13.32
CA THR A 149 -25.79 31.77 13.67
C THR A 149 -25.94 31.72 14.29
N TYR A 150 -26.02 31.45 14.55
CA TYR A 150 -26.23 32.14 15.10
C TYR A 150 -26.34 32.20 15.66
N GLU A 151 -26.46 32.05 15.75
CA GLU A 151 -26.76 32.68 16.18
C GLU A 151 -26.86 32.89 16.60
N GLU A 152 -26.88 32.77 16.67
CA GLU A 152 -27.19 33.46 16.96
C GLU A 152 -27.49 33.64 17.35
N SER A 153 -27.57 33.33 17.34
CA SER A 153 -28.04 33.89 17.65
C SER A 153 -28.41 33.99 18.15
N ASP A 154 -28.56 33.83 18.31
CA ASP A 154 -28.95 34.24 18.74
C ASP A 154 -29.14 34.49 19.25
N THR A 155 -29.26 34.37 19.25
CA THR A 155 -29.54 34.86 19.48
C THR A 155 -29.54 35.32 19.66
#